data_79225457d5ede6cecb3d752ed1ea0d71
#
_entry.id   79225457d5ede6cecb3d752ed1ea0d71
#
_cell.length_a   1.000
_cell.length_b   1.000
_cell.length_c   1.000
_cell.angle_alpha   90.00
_cell.angle_beta   90.00
_cell.angle_gamma   90.00
#
_symmetry.space_group_name_H-M   'P 1'
#
loop_
_entity.id
_entity.type
_entity.pdbx_description
1 polymer ?
#
loop_
_entity_poly.entity_id
_entity_poly.type
_entity_poly.pdbx_seq_one_letter_code
_entity_poly.pdbx_strand_id
1 'polypeptide(L)'
;MSAFWDTWRKEIIRGTALFCAVLAIGFVAHAAHRMVHEKMMNLPVALRDLRSEFSRDDGGPGRSTAPTWTYRSKLGAKQWVWIRNTRGSVTVEPAKGDSLQVSAVKTYRSSDTASVRLVAVPYDGGIAVCAVWGSDSGCGPGHGDIEMRSRRHNDVAVDFTVRLPRSASLGATTMVGDVHVTGARGPLVIHTMSGDVDVATARGPVKVESMNGDVRVRVEAFGDTGGVSATTINGSLTAELPAQLDAQVEAKTVNGSITTDYPLTVNGKFTGRNVKGTLGRGGREVHLETVNGSIRLKKAV
;
A
#
# COMPACT_ATOMS: atom_id res chain seq x y z
N MET A 1 -25.40 21.99 26.94
CA MET A 1 -25.41 22.04 25.44
C MET A 1 -24.20 22.76 24.83
N SER A 2 -23.39 23.51 25.59
CA SER A 2 -22.22 24.24 25.09
C SER A 2 -20.98 23.37 24.81
N ALA A 3 -20.69 22.38 25.65
CA ALA A 3 -19.47 21.56 25.51
C ALA A 3 -19.45 20.66 24.26
N PHE A 4 -20.61 20.23 23.78
CA PHE A 4 -20.74 19.42 22.56
C PHE A 4 -20.38 20.23 21.31
N TRP A 5 -20.81 21.50 21.26
CA TRP A 5 -20.52 22.42 20.15
C TRP A 5 -19.05 22.82 20.07
N ASP A 6 -18.36 22.96 21.20
CA ASP A 6 -16.94 23.36 21.20
C ASP A 6 -16.01 22.24 20.73
N THR A 7 -16.36 21.00 21.01
CA THR A 7 -15.60 19.83 20.52
C THR A 7 -15.79 19.66 19.00
N TRP A 8 -17.04 19.78 18.52
CA TRP A 8 -17.35 19.68 17.08
C TRP A 8 -16.72 20.81 16.25
N ARG A 9 -16.71 22.00 16.80
CA ARG A 9 -16.09 23.16 16.16
C ARG A 9 -14.59 22.99 15.92
N LYS A 10 -13.88 22.38 16.85
CA LYS A 10 -12.44 22.10 16.74
C LYS A 10 -12.15 21.03 15.67
N GLU A 11 -12.97 20.01 15.58
CA GLU A 11 -12.83 18.96 14.55
C GLU A 11 -13.21 19.47 13.15
N ILE A 12 -14.24 20.29 13.03
CA ILE A 12 -14.60 20.92 11.76
C ILE A 12 -13.49 21.89 11.30
N ILE A 13 -12.91 22.68 12.21
CA ILE A 13 -11.81 23.60 11.86
C ILE A 13 -10.56 22.83 11.46
N ARG A 14 -10.24 21.72 12.13
CA ARG A 14 -9.11 20.85 11.75
C ARG A 14 -9.34 20.17 10.41
N GLY A 15 -10.53 19.64 10.18
CA GLY A 15 -10.92 19.03 8.92
C GLY A 15 -10.92 20.01 7.74
N THR A 16 -11.44 21.22 7.92
CA THR A 16 -11.39 22.28 6.89
C THR A 16 -9.98 22.79 6.66
N ALA A 17 -9.15 22.93 7.68
CA ALA A 17 -7.76 23.33 7.52
C ALA A 17 -6.94 22.30 6.74
N LEU A 18 -7.14 21.00 7.03
CA LEU A 18 -6.52 19.91 6.30
C LEU A 18 -6.99 19.84 4.83
N PHE A 19 -8.28 20.03 4.61
CA PHE A 19 -8.87 20.06 3.27
C PHE A 19 -8.38 21.25 2.45
N CYS A 20 -8.27 22.43 3.05
CA CYS A 20 -7.69 23.62 2.40
C CYS A 20 -6.20 23.44 2.10
N ALA A 21 -5.44 22.78 2.98
CA ALA A 21 -4.04 22.47 2.74
C ALA A 21 -3.86 21.52 1.55
N VAL A 22 -4.68 20.47 1.45
CA VAL A 22 -4.67 19.53 0.32
C VAL A 22 -5.07 20.21 -0.98
N LEU A 23 -6.08 21.09 -0.96
CA LEU A 23 -6.47 21.87 -2.14
C LEU A 23 -5.38 22.87 -2.54
N ALA A 24 -4.71 23.54 -1.58
CA ALA A 24 -3.61 24.45 -1.87
C ALA A 24 -2.41 23.72 -2.48
N ILE A 25 -2.07 22.54 -1.98
CA ILE A 25 -1.01 21.69 -2.56
C ILE A 25 -1.42 21.23 -3.97
N GLY A 26 -2.67 20.83 -4.19
CA GLY A 26 -3.19 20.46 -5.51
C GLY A 26 -3.16 21.63 -6.51
N PHE A 27 -3.49 22.83 -6.05
CA PHE A 27 -3.47 24.05 -6.88
C PHE A 27 -2.04 24.49 -7.22
N VAL A 28 -1.12 24.41 -6.26
CA VAL A 28 0.31 24.70 -6.47
C VAL A 28 0.92 23.65 -7.40
N ALA A 29 0.59 22.38 -7.24
CA ALA A 29 1.06 21.32 -8.14
C ALA A 29 0.49 21.51 -9.57
N HIS A 30 -0.76 21.91 -9.72
CA HIS A 30 -1.38 22.19 -11.02
C HIS A 30 -0.79 23.44 -11.69
N ALA A 31 -0.55 24.50 -10.92
CA ALA A 31 0.11 25.72 -11.41
C ALA A 31 1.58 25.46 -11.79
N ALA A 32 2.29 24.69 -10.97
CA ALA A 32 3.65 24.27 -11.28
C ALA A 32 3.69 23.36 -12.52
N HIS A 33 2.72 22.47 -12.70
CA HIS A 33 2.62 21.61 -13.88
C HIS A 33 2.39 22.43 -15.16
N ARG A 34 1.54 23.47 -15.12
CA ARG A 34 1.36 24.38 -16.26
C ARG A 34 2.63 25.17 -16.58
N MET A 35 3.29 25.75 -15.56
CA MET A 35 4.53 26.51 -15.78
C MET A 35 5.67 25.64 -16.31
N VAL A 36 5.76 24.38 -15.86
CA VAL A 36 6.74 23.42 -16.33
C VAL A 36 6.43 23.00 -17.76
N HIS A 37 5.14 22.82 -18.12
CA HIS A 37 4.75 22.43 -19.48
C HIS A 37 5.02 23.54 -20.51
N GLU A 38 4.82 24.81 -20.18
CA GLU A 38 5.13 25.94 -21.07
C GLU A 38 6.63 26.17 -21.22
N LYS A 39 7.43 25.98 -20.17
CA LYS A 39 8.89 26.10 -20.24
C LYS A 39 9.59 24.90 -20.87
N MET A 40 9.00 23.69 -20.83
CA MET A 40 9.59 22.48 -21.41
C MET A 40 9.53 22.44 -22.95
N MET A 41 8.65 23.19 -23.59
CA MET A 41 8.63 23.24 -25.06
C MET A 41 9.84 23.94 -25.69
N ASN A 42 10.63 24.65 -24.90
CA ASN A 42 11.79 25.42 -25.39
C ASN A 42 13.14 24.95 -24.80
N LEU A 43 13.23 23.75 -24.24
CA LEU A 43 14.50 23.22 -23.74
C LEU A 43 15.24 22.46 -24.83
N PRO A 44 16.61 22.66 -24.97
CA PRO A 44 17.39 21.94 -25.94
C PRO A 44 17.34 20.41 -25.71
N VAL A 45 17.48 19.68 -26.81
CA VAL A 45 17.34 18.22 -26.93
C VAL A 45 18.14 17.41 -25.89
N ALA A 46 19.23 17.98 -25.36
CA ALA A 46 20.06 17.35 -24.33
C ALA A 46 19.35 17.05 -23.00
N LEU A 47 18.22 17.72 -22.66
CA LEU A 47 17.46 17.43 -21.46
C LEU A 47 16.29 16.45 -21.67
N ARG A 48 16.03 16.07 -22.92
CA ARG A 48 15.05 15.04 -23.26
C ARG A 48 15.55 13.64 -22.92
N ASP A 49 16.87 13.44 -22.97
CA ASP A 49 17.51 12.15 -22.65
C ASP A 49 17.52 11.85 -21.13
N LEU A 50 17.53 12.87 -20.27
CA LEU A 50 17.48 12.65 -18.82
C LEU A 50 16.14 12.07 -18.34
N ARG A 51 15.06 12.27 -19.09
CA ARG A 51 13.75 11.70 -18.75
C ARG A 51 13.66 10.21 -19.07
N SER A 52 14.47 9.72 -20.01
CA SER A 52 14.53 8.31 -20.35
C SER A 52 15.33 7.47 -19.35
N GLU A 53 16.22 8.09 -18.57
CA GLU A 53 16.98 7.39 -17.54
C GLU A 53 16.18 7.17 -16.25
N PHE A 54 15.19 8.04 -15.93
CA PHE A 54 14.35 7.88 -14.75
C PHE A 54 13.18 6.90 -14.94
N SER A 55 12.85 6.51 -16.17
CA SER A 55 11.74 5.59 -16.48
C SER A 55 12.20 4.16 -16.84
N ARG A 56 13.48 3.86 -16.71
CA ARG A 56 14.01 2.52 -16.99
C ARG A 56 14.64 1.89 -15.75
N ASP A 57 13.85 1.59 -14.76
CA ASP A 57 14.30 0.73 -13.65
C ASP A 57 13.59 -0.63 -13.65
N ASP A 58 13.24 -1.11 -14.83
CA ASP A 58 12.72 -2.45 -15.03
C ASP A 58 13.88 -3.36 -15.44
N GLY A 59 14.46 -4.12 -14.49
CA GLY A 59 15.16 -5.38 -14.73
C GLY A 59 16.15 -5.46 -15.91
N GLY A 60 16.71 -4.34 -16.38
CA GLY A 60 17.62 -4.33 -17.53
C GLY A 60 18.92 -5.12 -17.24
N PRO A 61 19.56 -5.68 -18.29
CA PRO A 61 20.81 -6.41 -18.15
C PRO A 61 21.89 -5.53 -17.50
N GLY A 62 22.40 -5.94 -16.34
CA GLY A 62 23.48 -5.23 -15.64
C GLY A 62 23.32 -5.06 -14.14
N ARG A 63 22.23 -5.57 -13.49
CA ARG A 63 22.17 -5.64 -12.03
C ARG A 63 22.82 -6.92 -11.54
N SER A 64 23.69 -6.80 -10.54
CA SER A 64 24.27 -7.92 -9.81
C SER A 64 23.38 -8.32 -8.63
N THR A 65 23.44 -9.58 -8.24
CA THR A 65 22.71 -10.09 -7.06
C THR A 65 23.70 -10.46 -5.97
N ALA A 66 23.38 -10.12 -4.72
CA ALA A 66 24.12 -10.61 -3.56
C ALA A 66 23.56 -11.98 -3.10
N PRO A 67 24.32 -12.72 -2.27
CA PRO A 67 23.83 -13.96 -1.68
C PRO A 67 22.51 -13.77 -0.95
N THR A 68 21.63 -14.74 -1.03
CA THR A 68 20.31 -14.71 -0.38
C THR A 68 20.46 -14.73 1.14
N TRP A 69 19.89 -13.72 1.80
CA TRP A 69 19.71 -13.72 3.24
C TRP A 69 18.45 -14.50 3.60
N THR A 70 18.50 -15.29 4.66
CA THR A 70 17.33 -16.04 5.13
C THR A 70 17.15 -15.91 6.64
N TYR A 71 15.89 -15.82 7.05
CA TYR A 71 15.47 -15.85 8.45
C TYR A 71 14.33 -16.83 8.63
N ARG A 72 14.36 -17.57 9.73
CA ARG A 72 13.30 -18.53 10.10
C ARG A 72 12.95 -18.41 11.57
N SER A 73 11.65 -18.45 11.88
CA SER A 73 11.15 -18.44 13.25
C SER A 73 9.83 -19.19 13.34
N LYS A 74 9.55 -19.80 14.47
CA LYS A 74 8.19 -20.24 14.77
C LYS A 74 7.40 -19.04 15.26
N LEU A 75 6.15 -18.92 14.80
CA LEU A 75 5.24 -17.88 15.23
C LEU A 75 4.09 -18.49 16.02
N GLY A 76 3.73 -17.83 17.12
CA GLY A 76 2.48 -18.09 17.82
C GLY A 76 1.27 -17.65 17.00
N ALA A 77 0.10 -18.15 17.36
CA ALA A 77 -1.14 -17.74 16.72
C ALA A 77 -1.37 -16.21 16.89
N LYS A 78 -1.86 -15.56 15.83
CA LYS A 78 -2.19 -14.12 15.79
C LYS A 78 -0.99 -13.16 15.96
N GLN A 79 0.25 -13.65 15.94
CA GLN A 79 1.42 -12.78 15.94
C GLN A 79 1.55 -12.03 14.61
N TRP A 80 2.14 -10.85 14.68
CA TRP A 80 2.40 -10.00 13.53
C TRP A 80 3.78 -10.25 12.93
N VAL A 81 3.83 -10.26 11.61
CA VAL A 81 5.08 -10.14 10.85
C VAL A 81 5.08 -8.79 10.18
N TRP A 82 6.04 -7.94 10.50
CA TRP A 82 6.23 -6.65 9.86
C TRP A 82 7.41 -6.70 8.91
N ILE A 83 7.17 -6.44 7.63
CA ILE A 83 8.22 -6.31 6.62
C ILE A 83 8.38 -4.83 6.31
N ARG A 84 9.58 -4.29 6.49
CA ARG A 84 9.88 -2.89 6.19
C ARG A 84 10.98 -2.79 5.15
N ASN A 85 10.66 -2.19 4.04
CA ASN A 85 11.53 -2.03 2.90
C ASN A 85 11.52 -0.57 2.43
N THR A 86 12.60 -0.12 1.81
CA THR A 86 12.64 1.18 1.15
C THR A 86 12.56 1.00 -0.36
N ARG A 87 13.27 0.04 -0.91
CA ARG A 87 13.28 -0.23 -2.36
C ARG A 87 13.31 -1.73 -2.62
N GLY A 88 12.47 -2.18 -3.54
CA GLY A 88 12.30 -3.56 -3.95
C GLY A 88 10.94 -4.13 -3.57
N SER A 89 10.63 -5.28 -4.12
CA SER A 89 9.34 -5.96 -3.99
C SER A 89 9.18 -6.72 -2.68
N VAL A 90 7.92 -6.96 -2.31
CA VAL A 90 7.56 -7.84 -1.19
C VAL A 90 6.56 -8.87 -1.69
N THR A 91 7.00 -10.12 -1.80
CA THR A 91 6.14 -11.25 -2.19
C THR A 91 5.84 -12.10 -0.96
N VAL A 92 4.56 -12.36 -0.72
CA VAL A 92 4.09 -13.14 0.43
C VAL A 92 3.30 -14.35 -0.06
N GLU A 93 3.71 -15.52 0.40
CA GLU A 93 3.13 -16.82 0.08
C GLU A 93 2.72 -17.55 1.36
N PRO A 94 1.75 -18.47 1.31
CA PRO A 94 1.40 -19.27 2.48
C PRO A 94 2.53 -20.25 2.85
N ALA A 95 2.88 -20.30 4.12
CA ALA A 95 3.76 -21.33 4.65
C ALA A 95 3.06 -22.70 4.73
N LYS A 96 3.84 -23.76 4.67
CA LYS A 96 3.35 -25.15 4.83
C LYS A 96 3.06 -25.54 6.29
N GLY A 97 3.25 -24.64 7.25
CA GLY A 97 3.05 -24.89 8.68
C GLY A 97 3.14 -23.57 9.48
N ASP A 98 3.51 -23.66 10.77
CA ASP A 98 3.56 -22.51 11.69
C ASP A 98 4.92 -21.79 11.68
N SER A 99 5.80 -22.14 10.75
CA SER A 99 7.13 -21.54 10.65
C SER A 99 7.14 -20.41 9.62
N LEU A 100 7.46 -19.21 10.07
CA LEU A 100 7.81 -18.07 9.22
C LEU A 100 9.15 -18.37 8.54
N GLN A 101 9.22 -18.14 7.25
CA GLN A 101 10.46 -18.06 6.51
C GLN A 101 10.49 -16.75 5.72
N VAL A 102 11.52 -15.97 5.89
CA VAL A 102 11.79 -14.75 5.11
C VAL A 102 13.09 -14.96 4.37
N SER A 103 13.07 -14.74 3.07
CA SER A 103 14.25 -14.66 2.22
C SER A 103 14.35 -13.26 1.65
N ALA A 104 15.54 -12.74 1.51
CA ALA A 104 15.78 -11.44 0.90
C ALA A 104 16.98 -11.49 -0.02
N VAL A 105 16.82 -10.94 -1.22
CA VAL A 105 17.88 -10.83 -2.23
C VAL A 105 18.14 -9.35 -2.47
N LYS A 106 19.38 -8.93 -2.38
CA LYS A 106 19.80 -7.57 -2.75
C LYS A 106 20.20 -7.55 -4.20
N THR A 107 19.68 -6.60 -4.96
CA THR A 107 20.08 -6.30 -6.33
C THR A 107 20.71 -4.92 -6.38
N TYR A 108 21.79 -4.75 -7.16
CA TYR A 108 22.55 -3.51 -7.22
C TYR A 108 23.27 -3.38 -8.56
N ARG A 109 23.69 -2.17 -8.92
CA ARG A 109 24.53 -1.90 -10.12
C ARG A 109 25.93 -1.45 -9.70
N SER A 110 26.00 -0.44 -8.87
CA SER A 110 27.26 0.22 -8.50
C SER A 110 27.43 0.41 -7.00
N SER A 111 26.36 0.35 -6.23
CA SER A 111 26.40 0.58 -4.78
C SER A 111 26.92 -0.64 -4.03
N ASP A 112 27.59 -0.37 -2.91
CA ASP A 112 28.00 -1.42 -1.97
C ASP A 112 26.78 -2.02 -1.26
N THR A 113 26.62 -3.32 -1.37
CA THR A 113 25.53 -4.07 -0.71
C THR A 113 25.62 -4.05 0.82
N ALA A 114 26.81 -3.80 1.39
CA ALA A 114 27.01 -3.64 2.82
C ALA A 114 26.33 -2.37 3.37
N SER A 115 26.03 -1.40 2.50
CA SER A 115 25.31 -0.18 2.86
C SER A 115 23.87 -0.43 3.29
N VAL A 116 23.30 -1.61 2.99
CA VAL A 116 21.95 -2.05 3.38
C VAL A 116 22.06 -3.29 4.26
N ARG A 117 21.63 -3.17 5.50
CA ARG A 117 21.61 -4.29 6.45
C ARG A 117 20.21 -4.92 6.50
N LEU A 118 20.17 -6.25 6.57
CA LEU A 118 18.95 -7.01 6.78
C LEU A 118 18.90 -7.46 8.23
N VAL A 119 17.89 -7.06 8.95
CA VAL A 119 17.73 -7.34 10.37
C VAL A 119 16.35 -7.91 10.67
N ALA A 120 16.30 -8.86 11.60
CA ALA A 120 15.07 -9.41 12.13
C ALA A 120 15.04 -9.15 13.63
N VAL A 121 14.02 -8.44 14.11
CA VAL A 121 13.88 -8.00 15.50
C VAL A 121 12.61 -8.59 16.08
N PRO A 122 12.70 -9.58 16.97
CA PRO A 122 11.54 -10.06 17.72
C PRO A 122 11.04 -8.97 18.68
N TYR A 123 9.73 -8.92 18.89
CA TYR A 123 9.08 -8.09 19.88
C TYR A 123 7.87 -8.85 20.47
N ASP A 124 7.24 -8.33 21.51
CA ASP A 124 6.18 -9.03 22.25
C ASP A 124 4.97 -9.44 21.38
N GLY A 125 4.65 -8.68 20.35
CA GLY A 125 3.54 -8.96 19.42
C GLY A 125 3.92 -9.75 18.17
N GLY A 126 5.19 -10.14 17.97
CA GLY A 126 5.62 -10.84 16.76
C GLY A 126 7.06 -10.54 16.35
N ILE A 127 7.28 -10.27 15.07
CA ILE A 127 8.61 -10.02 14.53
C ILE A 127 8.59 -8.93 13.47
N ALA A 128 9.60 -8.06 13.49
CA ALA A 128 9.87 -7.10 12.43
C ALA A 128 11.12 -7.52 11.64
N VAL A 129 11.00 -7.55 10.32
CA VAL A 129 12.11 -7.82 9.39
C VAL A 129 12.28 -6.60 8.50
N CYS A 130 13.46 -6.01 8.55
CA CYS A 130 13.72 -4.73 7.92
C CYS A 130 14.95 -4.78 7.02
N ALA A 131 14.86 -4.12 5.88
CA ALA A 131 16.02 -3.64 5.17
C ALA A 131 16.33 -2.23 5.67
N VAL A 132 17.53 -2.02 6.21
CA VAL A 132 17.98 -0.78 6.86
C VAL A 132 19.08 -0.17 6.04
N TRP A 133 18.86 1.04 5.53
CA TRP A 133 19.84 1.81 4.78
C TRP A 133 20.64 2.74 5.71
N GLY A 134 21.96 2.59 5.68
CA GLY A 134 22.86 3.44 6.45
C GLY A 134 22.92 3.11 7.94
N SER A 135 23.06 4.14 8.79
CA SER A 135 23.22 4.01 10.24
C SER A 135 21.90 3.99 11.00
N ASP A 136 20.75 4.16 10.33
CA ASP A 136 19.47 4.20 10.99
C ASP A 136 19.12 2.85 11.61
N SER A 137 18.69 2.89 12.85
CA SER A 137 18.50 1.72 13.70
C SER A 137 17.03 1.29 13.82
N GLY A 138 16.15 1.96 13.13
CA GLY A 138 14.70 1.83 13.29
C GLY A 138 14.07 0.60 12.67
N CYS A 139 14.35 -0.61 13.14
CA CYS A 139 13.56 -1.80 12.82
C CYS A 139 12.59 -2.11 13.96
N GLY A 140 11.31 -2.06 13.69
CA GLY A 140 10.28 -2.31 14.69
C GLY A 140 8.90 -2.49 14.07
N PRO A 141 7.88 -2.81 14.87
CA PRO A 141 6.51 -2.95 14.41
C PRO A 141 5.90 -1.61 13.99
N GLY A 142 4.85 -1.68 13.16
CA GLY A 142 4.11 -0.51 12.71
C GLY A 142 4.70 0.18 11.49
N HIS A 143 4.10 1.32 11.16
CA HIS A 143 4.49 2.10 9.99
C HIS A 143 5.61 3.09 10.25
N GLY A 144 6.29 3.02 11.38
CA GLY A 144 7.27 4.02 11.81
C GLY A 144 7.92 4.77 10.65
N ASP A 145 8.15 6.06 10.81
CA ASP A 145 8.72 6.92 9.78
C ASP A 145 9.93 6.25 9.17
N ILE A 146 9.79 5.84 7.90
CA ILE A 146 10.94 5.49 7.09
C ILE A 146 11.61 6.84 6.85
N GLU A 147 12.58 7.21 7.71
CA GLU A 147 13.31 8.44 7.50
C GLU A 147 13.91 8.43 6.11
N MET A 148 13.40 9.33 5.28
CA MET A 148 13.87 9.59 3.92
C MET A 148 15.26 10.26 3.93
N ARG A 149 16.16 9.86 4.76
CA ARG A 149 17.57 10.17 4.59
C ARG A 149 18.14 9.28 3.50
N SER A 150 17.48 9.36 2.33
CA SER A 150 17.99 8.84 1.10
C SER A 150 19.37 9.42 0.86
N ARG A 151 20.39 8.61 1.04
CA ARG A 151 21.70 8.91 0.48
C ARG A 151 21.54 8.86 -1.04
N ARG A 152 21.64 10.00 -1.65
CA ARG A 152 21.34 10.34 -3.06
C ARG A 152 22.01 9.48 -4.13
N HIS A 153 22.61 8.35 -3.87
CA HIS A 153 23.30 7.51 -4.85
C HIS A 153 23.32 6.02 -4.48
N ASN A 154 22.40 5.56 -3.63
CA ASN A 154 22.32 4.13 -3.31
C ASN A 154 21.29 3.45 -4.19
N ASP A 155 21.74 2.56 -5.07
CA ASP A 155 20.93 1.84 -6.04
C ASP A 155 20.56 0.41 -5.59
N VAL A 156 20.89 0.04 -4.35
CA VAL A 156 20.54 -1.27 -3.81
C VAL A 156 19.03 -1.37 -3.66
N ALA A 157 18.45 -2.43 -4.21
CA ALA A 157 17.08 -2.84 -3.94
C ALA A 157 17.07 -4.19 -3.21
N VAL A 158 16.07 -4.41 -2.38
CA VAL A 158 15.90 -5.63 -1.60
C VAL A 158 14.56 -6.26 -1.94
N ASP A 159 14.58 -7.43 -2.54
CA ASP A 159 13.37 -8.19 -2.82
C ASP A 159 13.14 -9.23 -1.74
N PHE A 160 12.02 -9.10 -1.04
CA PHE A 160 11.61 -10.01 0.02
C PHE A 160 10.64 -11.07 -0.49
N THR A 161 10.92 -12.32 -0.13
CA THR A 161 9.96 -13.43 -0.25
C THR A 161 9.64 -13.95 1.15
N VAL A 162 8.38 -13.88 1.53
CA VAL A 162 7.89 -14.22 2.87
C VAL A 162 6.95 -15.40 2.78
N ARG A 163 7.30 -16.53 3.41
CA ARG A 163 6.37 -17.63 3.64
C ARG A 163 5.70 -17.44 4.99
N LEU A 164 4.45 -16.96 4.93
CA LEU A 164 3.70 -16.54 6.09
C LEU A 164 2.82 -17.69 6.63
N PRO A 165 2.92 -18.04 7.92
CA PRO A 165 1.97 -18.96 8.54
C PRO A 165 0.53 -18.44 8.42
N ARG A 166 -0.41 -19.33 8.17
CA ARG A 166 -1.82 -18.95 7.91
C ARG A 166 -2.50 -18.24 9.07
N SER A 167 -2.04 -18.47 10.30
CA SER A 167 -2.56 -17.82 11.52
C SER A 167 -1.95 -16.47 11.84
N ALA A 168 -0.88 -16.10 11.14
CA ALA A 168 -0.16 -14.86 11.39
C ALA A 168 -0.83 -13.66 10.70
N SER A 169 -0.62 -12.49 11.29
CA SER A 169 -0.97 -11.19 10.70
C SER A 169 0.23 -10.62 9.96
N LEU A 170 0.00 -9.82 8.94
CA LEU A 170 1.07 -9.21 8.14
C LEU A 170 0.94 -7.70 8.09
N GLY A 171 2.03 -7.01 8.38
CA GLY A 171 2.27 -5.64 8.00
C GLY A 171 3.38 -5.58 6.96
N ALA A 172 3.18 -4.91 5.84
CA ALA A 172 4.19 -4.70 4.82
C ALA A 172 4.27 -3.24 4.43
N THR A 173 5.47 -2.67 4.48
CA THR A 173 5.72 -1.28 4.08
C THR A 173 6.89 -1.24 3.11
N THR A 174 6.68 -0.63 1.95
CA THR A 174 7.75 -0.31 1.00
C THR A 174 7.59 1.12 0.50
N MET A 175 8.69 1.78 0.13
CA MET A 175 8.59 3.09 -0.51
C MET A 175 8.50 2.94 -2.03
N VAL A 176 9.35 2.11 -2.61
CA VAL A 176 9.36 1.87 -4.06
C VAL A 176 9.46 0.37 -4.30
N GLY A 177 8.40 -0.20 -4.84
CA GLY A 177 8.32 -1.61 -5.18
C GLY A 177 6.92 -2.17 -4.99
N ASP A 178 6.63 -3.24 -5.67
CA ASP A 178 5.34 -3.90 -5.67
C ASP A 178 5.16 -4.79 -4.44
N VAL A 179 3.93 -4.93 -4.00
CA VAL A 179 3.58 -5.83 -2.91
C VAL A 179 2.57 -6.87 -3.41
N HIS A 180 2.97 -8.12 -3.38
CA HIS A 180 2.12 -9.23 -3.79
C HIS A 180 1.89 -10.18 -2.61
N VAL A 181 0.63 -10.40 -2.23
CA VAL A 181 0.26 -11.24 -1.10
C VAL A 181 -0.74 -12.30 -1.54
N THR A 182 -0.41 -13.57 -1.30
CA THR A 182 -1.30 -14.68 -1.59
C THR A 182 -1.55 -15.55 -0.37
N GLY A 183 -2.77 -16.10 -0.25
CA GLY A 183 -3.13 -17.16 0.69
C GLY A 183 -3.06 -16.80 2.18
N ALA A 184 -2.88 -15.54 2.53
CA ALA A 184 -2.95 -15.07 3.90
C ALA A 184 -4.37 -15.24 4.46
N ARG A 185 -4.51 -15.44 5.78
CA ARG A 185 -5.79 -15.58 6.46
C ARG A 185 -5.97 -14.62 7.63
N GLY A 186 -4.89 -14.10 8.18
CA GLY A 186 -4.89 -13.10 9.22
C GLY A 186 -5.10 -11.69 8.69
N PRO A 187 -5.19 -10.70 9.58
CA PRO A 187 -5.19 -9.28 9.23
C PRO A 187 -3.99 -8.87 8.37
N LEU A 188 -4.27 -8.02 7.38
CA LEU A 188 -3.26 -7.47 6.46
C LEU A 188 -3.26 -5.96 6.53
N VAL A 189 -2.08 -5.36 6.66
CA VAL A 189 -1.87 -3.92 6.61
C VAL A 189 -0.70 -3.63 5.68
N ILE A 190 -0.98 -2.98 4.55
CA ILE A 190 0.01 -2.76 3.49
C ILE A 190 0.09 -1.27 3.17
N HIS A 191 1.32 -0.75 3.12
CA HIS A 191 1.60 0.62 2.72
C HIS A 191 2.69 0.66 1.66
N THR A 192 2.44 1.39 0.58
CA THR A 192 3.46 1.68 -0.43
C THR A 192 3.37 3.14 -0.87
N MET A 193 4.50 3.74 -1.25
CA MET A 193 4.48 5.05 -1.89
C MET A 193 4.43 4.94 -3.40
N SER A 194 5.13 3.97 -3.99
CA SER A 194 5.18 3.78 -5.43
C SER A 194 5.36 2.30 -5.75
N GLY A 195 4.37 1.72 -6.37
CA GLY A 195 4.29 0.31 -6.76
C GLY A 195 2.86 -0.20 -6.69
N ASP A 196 2.60 -1.25 -7.40
CA ASP A 196 1.30 -1.90 -7.42
C ASP A 196 1.12 -2.83 -6.21
N VAL A 197 -0.10 -2.95 -5.75
CA VAL A 197 -0.45 -3.84 -4.64
C VAL A 197 -1.48 -4.86 -5.11
N ASP A 198 -1.11 -6.13 -5.07
CA ASP A 198 -2.01 -7.25 -5.38
C ASP A 198 -2.15 -8.15 -4.15
N VAL A 199 -3.35 -8.21 -3.60
CA VAL A 199 -3.68 -8.99 -2.42
C VAL A 199 -4.73 -10.02 -2.76
N ALA A 200 -4.41 -11.30 -2.62
CA ALA A 200 -5.36 -12.39 -2.66
C ALA A 200 -5.37 -13.12 -1.30
N THR A 201 -6.40 -12.88 -0.51
CA THR A 201 -6.54 -13.44 0.85
C THR A 201 -7.75 -14.33 0.97
N ALA A 202 -7.61 -15.41 1.72
CA ALA A 202 -8.73 -16.31 1.99
C ALA A 202 -9.67 -15.77 3.09
N ARG A 203 -9.17 -14.91 4.00
CA ARG A 203 -9.94 -14.32 5.12
C ARG A 203 -9.22 -13.07 5.65
N GLY A 204 -9.90 -12.34 6.50
CA GLY A 204 -9.33 -11.30 7.34
C GLY A 204 -9.64 -9.89 6.87
N PRO A 205 -9.46 -8.92 7.76
CA PRO A 205 -9.48 -7.53 7.38
C PRO A 205 -8.25 -7.20 6.52
N VAL A 206 -8.48 -6.40 5.50
CA VAL A 206 -7.43 -5.93 4.59
C VAL A 206 -7.43 -4.40 4.61
N LYS A 207 -6.28 -3.82 4.94
CA LYS A 207 -6.04 -2.40 4.83
C LYS A 207 -4.87 -2.18 3.87
N VAL A 208 -5.10 -1.42 2.80
CA VAL A 208 -4.09 -1.07 1.81
C VAL A 208 -4.08 0.44 1.61
N GLU A 209 -2.91 1.03 1.68
CA GLU A 209 -2.69 2.44 1.37
C GLU A 209 -1.53 2.55 0.37
N SER A 210 -1.79 3.18 -0.78
CA SER A 210 -0.79 3.48 -1.81
C SER A 210 -0.83 4.97 -2.14
N MET A 211 0.28 5.53 -2.59
CA MET A 211 0.26 6.86 -3.21
C MET A 211 0.22 6.78 -4.73
N ASN A 212 1.05 5.91 -5.33
CA ASN A 212 1.13 5.76 -6.78
C ASN A 212 1.22 4.28 -7.13
N GLY A 213 0.19 3.76 -7.77
CA GLY A 213 0.07 2.39 -8.22
C GLY A 213 -1.36 1.89 -8.14
N ASP A 214 -1.64 0.87 -8.90
CA ASP A 214 -2.93 0.19 -8.89
C ASP A 214 -3.02 -0.73 -7.67
N VAL A 215 -4.21 -0.79 -7.08
CA VAL A 215 -4.49 -1.66 -5.94
C VAL A 215 -5.54 -2.68 -6.34
N ARG A 216 -5.19 -3.95 -6.23
CA ARG A 216 -6.13 -5.07 -6.39
C ARG A 216 -6.24 -5.84 -5.10
N VAL A 217 -7.46 -6.00 -4.60
CA VAL A 217 -7.76 -6.79 -3.41
C VAL A 217 -8.79 -7.85 -3.76
N ARG A 218 -8.41 -9.12 -3.59
CA ARG A 218 -9.33 -10.25 -3.72
C ARG A 218 -9.51 -10.91 -2.35
N VAL A 219 -10.76 -11.05 -1.92
CA VAL A 219 -11.13 -11.74 -0.67
C VAL A 219 -12.05 -12.90 -0.98
N GLU A 220 -11.65 -14.13 -0.63
CA GLU A 220 -12.45 -15.33 -0.88
C GLU A 220 -13.64 -15.44 0.08
N ALA A 221 -13.41 -15.12 1.35
CA ALA A 221 -14.44 -15.10 2.39
C ALA A 221 -14.06 -14.09 3.48
N PHE A 222 -15.04 -13.57 4.17
CA PHE A 222 -14.79 -12.76 5.35
C PHE A 222 -14.89 -13.61 6.62
N GLY A 223 -14.00 -13.36 7.58
CA GLY A 223 -14.17 -13.83 8.96
C GLY A 223 -15.33 -13.12 9.66
N ASP A 224 -15.53 -13.41 10.95
CA ASP A 224 -16.61 -12.82 11.74
C ASP A 224 -16.44 -11.31 11.91
N THR A 225 -15.21 -10.85 11.97
CA THR A 225 -14.85 -9.43 12.03
C THR A 225 -13.92 -9.09 10.89
N GLY A 226 -14.18 -7.98 10.22
CA GLY A 226 -13.27 -7.48 9.20
C GLY A 226 -13.98 -6.90 7.99
N GLY A 227 -13.26 -6.07 7.28
CA GLY A 227 -13.69 -5.42 6.06
C GLY A 227 -12.50 -5.22 5.13
N VAL A 228 -12.70 -4.41 4.12
CA VAL A 228 -11.66 -3.99 3.18
C VAL A 228 -11.59 -2.47 3.21
N SER A 229 -10.41 -1.95 3.46
CA SER A 229 -10.10 -0.53 3.29
C SER A 229 -8.94 -0.41 2.30
N ALA A 230 -9.20 0.16 1.15
CA ALA A 230 -8.17 0.38 0.13
C ALA A 230 -8.20 1.83 -0.34
N THR A 231 -7.06 2.48 -0.24
CA THR A 231 -6.88 3.89 -0.62
C THR A 231 -5.66 4.03 -1.52
N THR A 232 -5.80 4.79 -2.61
CA THR A 232 -4.67 5.22 -3.42
C THR A 232 -4.84 6.68 -3.83
N ILE A 233 -3.76 7.37 -4.15
CA ILE A 233 -3.86 8.73 -4.69
C ILE A 233 -3.89 8.67 -6.22
N ASN A 234 -2.94 7.99 -6.83
CA ASN A 234 -2.83 7.87 -8.29
C ASN A 234 -2.79 6.39 -8.67
N GLY A 235 -3.92 5.86 -9.08
CA GLY A 235 -4.09 4.47 -9.49
C GLY A 235 -5.53 4.03 -9.40
N SER A 236 -5.84 2.93 -10.05
CA SER A 236 -7.16 2.33 -9.99
C SER A 236 -7.28 1.32 -8.85
N LEU A 237 -8.47 1.21 -8.27
CA LEU A 237 -8.79 0.23 -7.25
C LEU A 237 -9.68 -0.86 -7.83
N THR A 238 -9.33 -2.11 -7.64
CA THR A 238 -10.19 -3.25 -7.95
C THR A 238 -10.37 -4.11 -6.70
N ALA A 239 -11.60 -4.22 -6.22
CA ALA A 239 -11.96 -5.12 -5.12
C ALA A 239 -12.84 -6.27 -5.66
N GLU A 240 -12.33 -7.50 -5.54
CA GLU A 240 -13.06 -8.72 -5.88
C GLU A 240 -13.49 -9.38 -4.56
N LEU A 241 -14.78 -9.35 -4.27
CA LEU A 241 -15.33 -9.79 -2.98
C LEU A 241 -16.34 -10.94 -3.18
N PRO A 242 -16.63 -11.73 -2.15
CA PRO A 242 -17.59 -12.85 -2.25
C PRO A 242 -18.94 -12.42 -2.83
N ALA A 243 -19.51 -13.23 -3.70
CA ALA A 243 -20.78 -12.92 -4.38
C ALA A 243 -21.94 -12.64 -3.40
N GLN A 244 -21.95 -13.34 -2.26
CA GLN A 244 -22.88 -13.11 -1.16
C GLN A 244 -22.15 -12.33 -0.06
N LEU A 245 -22.43 -11.07 0.06
CA LEU A 245 -21.77 -10.15 0.98
C LEU A 245 -22.79 -9.30 1.71
N ASP A 246 -22.72 -9.34 3.04
CA ASP A 246 -23.38 -8.39 3.93
C ASP A 246 -22.35 -7.30 4.30
N ALA A 247 -22.47 -6.10 3.73
CA ALA A 247 -21.53 -5.01 3.95
C ALA A 247 -22.14 -3.61 3.75
N GLN A 248 -21.55 -2.64 4.39
CA GLN A 248 -21.69 -1.22 4.04
C GLN A 248 -20.55 -0.87 3.11
N VAL A 249 -20.87 -0.39 1.93
CA VAL A 249 -19.90 -0.03 0.89
C VAL A 249 -19.85 1.47 0.77
N GLU A 250 -18.64 2.01 0.85
CA GLU A 250 -18.34 3.39 0.50
C GLU A 250 -17.21 3.39 -0.52
N ALA A 251 -17.51 3.89 -1.73
CA ALA A 251 -16.52 4.02 -2.79
C ALA A 251 -16.49 5.47 -3.28
N LYS A 252 -15.30 6.06 -3.38
CA LYS A 252 -15.14 7.48 -3.69
C LYS A 252 -13.93 7.70 -4.60
N THR A 253 -14.15 8.45 -5.68
CA THR A 253 -13.07 8.94 -6.55
C THR A 253 -13.26 10.42 -6.84
N VAL A 254 -12.18 11.15 -7.06
CA VAL A 254 -12.24 12.55 -7.49
C VAL A 254 -12.22 12.62 -9.02
N ASN A 255 -11.25 11.94 -9.64
CA ASN A 255 -11.06 11.92 -11.08
C ASN A 255 -11.09 10.46 -11.58
N GLY A 256 -12.28 9.97 -11.92
CA GLY A 256 -12.48 8.61 -12.40
C GLY A 256 -13.93 8.19 -12.38
N SER A 257 -14.17 6.92 -12.51
CA SER A 257 -15.51 6.30 -12.48
C SER A 257 -15.57 5.18 -11.45
N ILE A 258 -16.77 4.92 -10.95
CA ILE A 258 -17.03 3.79 -10.04
C ILE A 258 -17.97 2.83 -10.76
N THR A 259 -17.56 1.56 -10.84
CA THR A 259 -18.36 0.47 -11.38
C THR A 259 -18.52 -0.64 -10.35
N THR A 260 -19.68 -1.27 -10.31
CA THR A 260 -19.97 -2.36 -9.38
C THR A 260 -20.83 -3.43 -10.02
N ASP A 261 -20.54 -4.71 -9.74
CA ASP A 261 -21.35 -5.86 -10.12
C ASP A 261 -22.44 -6.18 -9.09
N TYR A 262 -22.43 -5.49 -7.95
CA TYR A 262 -23.39 -5.72 -6.87
C TYR A 262 -24.62 -4.83 -7.01
N PRO A 263 -25.82 -5.33 -6.69
CA PRO A 263 -27.03 -4.53 -6.58
C PRO A 263 -26.96 -3.73 -5.26
N LEU A 264 -26.41 -2.51 -5.33
CA LEU A 264 -26.33 -1.63 -4.17
C LEU A 264 -27.67 -0.94 -3.93
N THR A 265 -28.18 -1.04 -2.70
CA THR A 265 -29.23 -0.13 -2.23
C THR A 265 -28.54 1.19 -1.83
N VAL A 266 -28.66 2.20 -2.68
CA VAL A 266 -27.98 3.49 -2.48
C VAL A 266 -28.80 4.36 -1.54
N ASN A 267 -28.20 4.72 -0.40
CA ASN A 267 -28.75 5.71 0.51
C ASN A 267 -28.11 7.07 0.20
N GLY A 268 -28.77 7.92 -0.58
CA GLY A 268 -28.30 9.25 -0.95
C GLY A 268 -28.21 9.49 -2.46
N LYS A 269 -27.52 10.58 -2.86
CA LYS A 269 -27.30 10.89 -4.28
C LYS A 269 -26.17 10.00 -4.83
N PHE A 270 -26.50 9.17 -5.81
CA PHE A 270 -25.51 8.53 -6.67
C PHE A 270 -24.91 9.59 -7.60
N THR A 271 -23.70 10.01 -7.31
CA THR A 271 -22.90 10.71 -8.31
C THR A 271 -21.89 9.68 -8.80
N GLY A 272 -21.62 9.55 -10.08
CA GLY A 272 -20.67 8.55 -10.62
C GLY A 272 -19.27 8.56 -9.98
N ARG A 273 -19.04 9.42 -8.99
CA ARG A 273 -17.78 9.60 -8.24
C ARG A 273 -17.88 9.31 -6.73
N ASN A 274 -19.08 9.10 -6.22
CA ASN A 274 -19.31 8.74 -4.81
C ASN A 274 -20.49 7.78 -4.73
N VAL A 275 -20.26 6.60 -4.23
CA VAL A 275 -21.23 5.55 -4.04
C VAL A 275 -21.20 5.14 -2.58
N LYS A 276 -22.34 5.29 -1.92
CA LYS A 276 -22.54 4.79 -0.56
C LYS A 276 -23.81 3.95 -0.54
N GLY A 277 -23.68 2.70 -0.13
CA GLY A 277 -24.81 1.77 -0.16
C GLY A 277 -24.59 0.57 0.74
N THR A 278 -25.67 -0.18 0.92
CA THR A 278 -25.67 -1.39 1.73
C THR A 278 -25.85 -2.60 0.82
N LEU A 279 -25.05 -3.62 1.06
CA LEU A 279 -25.17 -4.96 0.50
C LEU A 279 -25.77 -5.89 1.54
N GLY A 280 -26.80 -6.64 1.17
CA GLY A 280 -27.47 -7.57 2.07
C GLY A 280 -27.94 -6.87 3.35
N ARG A 281 -27.59 -7.42 4.50
CA ARG A 281 -27.94 -6.87 5.84
C ARG A 281 -26.97 -5.82 6.36
N GLY A 282 -25.92 -5.51 5.61
CA GLY A 282 -24.85 -4.64 6.11
C GLY A 282 -23.91 -5.35 7.11
N GLY A 283 -23.20 -4.57 7.90
CA GLY A 283 -22.38 -5.04 9.01
C GLY A 283 -20.88 -4.89 8.80
N ARG A 284 -20.31 -5.39 7.70
CA ARG A 284 -18.89 -5.20 7.38
C ARG A 284 -18.68 -3.89 6.64
N GLU A 285 -17.50 -3.33 6.76
CA GLU A 285 -17.15 -2.10 6.05
C GLU A 285 -16.27 -2.41 4.84
N VAL A 286 -16.67 -1.87 3.69
CA VAL A 286 -15.88 -1.85 2.47
C VAL A 286 -15.67 -0.39 2.08
N HIS A 287 -14.46 0.10 2.30
CA HIS A 287 -14.08 1.47 2.01
C HIS A 287 -13.04 1.50 0.89
N LEU A 288 -13.39 2.15 -0.24
CA LEU A 288 -12.53 2.25 -1.41
C LEU A 288 -12.41 3.70 -1.82
N GLU A 289 -11.20 4.25 -1.80
CA GLU A 289 -10.97 5.65 -2.14
C GLU A 289 -9.77 5.83 -3.07
N THR A 290 -9.96 6.60 -4.14
CA THR A 290 -8.86 7.07 -4.99
C THR A 290 -9.05 8.53 -5.35
N VAL A 291 -7.97 9.24 -5.62
CA VAL A 291 -8.06 10.60 -6.14
C VAL A 291 -8.09 10.58 -7.66
N ASN A 292 -7.12 9.93 -8.27
CA ASN A 292 -6.97 9.85 -9.72
C ASN A 292 -6.97 8.38 -10.17
N GLY A 293 -8.14 7.85 -10.51
CA GLY A 293 -8.31 6.48 -10.95
C GLY A 293 -9.75 6.01 -10.84
N SER A 294 -10.03 4.86 -11.42
CA SER A 294 -11.35 4.25 -11.37
C SER A 294 -11.44 3.17 -10.29
N ILE A 295 -12.62 3.02 -9.72
CA ILE A 295 -12.91 1.97 -8.73
C ILE A 295 -13.81 0.91 -9.36
N ARG A 296 -13.40 -0.36 -9.23
CA ARG A 296 -14.18 -1.51 -9.68
C ARG A 296 -14.45 -2.44 -8.51
N LEU A 297 -15.72 -2.60 -8.17
CA LEU A 297 -16.18 -3.56 -7.17
C LEU A 297 -16.79 -4.76 -7.87
N LYS A 298 -16.10 -5.89 -7.86
CA LYS A 298 -16.45 -7.10 -8.60
C LYS A 298 -16.89 -8.21 -7.65
N LYS A 299 -17.77 -9.08 -8.15
CA LYS A 299 -18.06 -10.36 -7.51
C LYS A 299 -16.96 -11.35 -7.85
N ALA A 300 -16.42 -12.00 -6.82
CA ALA A 300 -15.54 -13.15 -7.03
C ALA A 300 -16.38 -14.28 -7.67
N VAL A 301 -15.82 -14.91 -8.69
CA VAL A 301 -16.41 -16.03 -9.43
C VAL A 301 -16.11 -17.34 -8.72
#